data_c98eae8e7e9d187bc4ff8b1bf354f7d7
#
_entry.id   c98eae8e7e9d187bc4ff8b1bf354f7d7
#
_cell.length_a   1.000
_cell.length_b   1.000
_cell.length_c   1.000
_cell.angle_alpha   90.00
_cell.angle_beta   90.00
_cell.angle_gamma   90.00
#
_symmetry.space_group_name_H-M   'P 1'
#
loop_
_entity.id
_entity.type
_entity.pdbx_description
1 polymer ?
#
loop_
_entity_poly.entity_id
_entity_poly.type
_entity_poly.pdbx_seq_one_letter_code
_entity_poly.pdbx_strand_id
1 'polypeptide(L)'
;MYGNVKKCKEQIEDDNQFIALCEKSSTRKAAAEHMVMRGWQYLRSNHLDTSMMRFNQAWLLDSLNSEIYWGFADNLGMQGKYKESLPFFERSLKMNPNNARIWQDASTSYGNVFGQTQDKKYLDAAIDALKHAIKIDPNNPQYYGALTTGYSYYMQKDSARKYMAITDKLDPNAVNPQVRKMLISSK
;
A
#
# COMPACT_ATOMS: atom_id res chain seq x y z
N MET A 1 -0.55 14.72 7.01
CA MET A 1 0.54 14.13 7.79
C MET A 1 1.19 15.22 8.63
N TYR A 2 1.26 15.00 9.93
CA TYR A 2 1.73 16.00 10.89
C TYR A 2 3.18 16.46 10.65
N GLY A 3 4.07 15.59 10.21
CA GLY A 3 5.52 15.84 10.18
C GLY A 3 6.03 16.92 9.21
N ASN A 4 5.21 17.34 8.25
CA ASN A 4 5.63 18.32 7.21
C ASN A 4 4.89 19.66 7.33
N VAL A 5 4.04 19.84 8.34
CA VAL A 5 3.29 21.09 8.55
C VAL A 5 3.93 21.84 9.71
N LYS A 6 4.19 23.16 9.51
CA LYS A 6 4.65 24.01 10.60
C LYS A 6 3.54 24.13 11.65
N LYS A 7 3.78 23.60 12.84
CA LYS A 7 2.83 23.58 13.94
C LYS A 7 2.87 24.92 14.71
N CYS A 8 1.71 25.34 15.22
CA CYS A 8 1.65 26.42 16.20
C CYS A 8 2.09 25.92 17.59
N LYS A 9 2.26 26.83 18.55
CA LYS A 9 2.74 26.48 19.90
C LYS A 9 1.79 25.52 20.64
N GLU A 10 0.50 25.77 20.51
CA GLU A 10 -0.56 24.95 21.13
C GLU A 10 -0.52 23.51 20.61
N GLN A 11 -0.37 23.34 19.29
CA GLN A 11 -0.26 22.00 18.68
C GLN A 11 0.98 21.23 19.13
N ILE A 12 2.10 21.93 19.33
CA ILE A 12 3.33 21.32 19.86
C ILE A 12 3.13 20.91 21.31
N GLU A 13 2.43 21.72 22.11
CA GLU A 13 2.14 21.43 23.50
C GLU A 13 1.19 20.22 23.63
N ASP A 14 0.14 20.16 22.82
CA ASP A 14 -0.78 19.02 22.76
C ASP A 14 -0.04 17.71 22.38
N ASP A 15 0.85 17.76 21.38
CA ASP A 15 1.68 16.60 21.00
C ASP A 15 2.58 16.15 22.16
N ASN A 16 3.22 17.09 22.87
CA ASN A 16 4.08 16.79 24.02
C ASN A 16 3.28 16.19 25.18
N GLN A 17 2.09 16.71 25.47
CA GLN A 17 1.18 16.16 26.49
C GLN A 17 0.74 14.74 26.13
N PHE A 18 0.38 14.50 24.84
CA PHE A 18 0.03 13.16 24.36
C PHE A 18 1.19 12.18 24.54
N ILE A 19 2.42 12.56 24.15
CA ILE A 19 3.62 11.74 24.31
C ILE A 19 3.84 11.41 25.79
N ALA A 20 3.81 12.43 26.66
CA ALA A 20 4.02 12.26 28.10
C ALA A 20 2.96 11.34 28.74
N LEU A 21 1.70 11.43 28.30
CA LEU A 21 0.63 10.53 28.74
C LEU A 21 0.90 9.07 28.34
N CYS A 22 1.35 8.84 27.12
CA CYS A 22 1.71 7.50 26.65
C CYS A 22 2.88 6.92 27.45
N GLU A 23 3.90 7.73 27.74
CA GLU A 23 5.10 7.32 28.50
C GLU A 23 4.82 6.99 29.96
N LYS A 24 3.74 7.53 30.55
CA LYS A 24 3.31 7.18 31.92
C LYS A 24 2.74 5.76 32.01
N SER A 25 2.15 5.24 30.95
CA SER A 25 1.43 3.97 30.96
C SER A 25 2.15 2.86 30.22
N SER A 26 3.12 3.20 29.35
CA SER A 26 3.79 2.24 28.47
C SER A 26 5.12 2.80 27.95
N THR A 27 5.90 1.97 27.25
CA THR A 27 7.03 2.48 26.45
C THR A 27 6.53 3.21 25.21
N ARG A 28 7.29 4.20 24.71
CA ARG A 28 6.95 4.89 23.44
C ARG A 28 6.71 3.93 22.29
N LYS A 29 7.55 2.90 22.19
CA LYS A 29 7.45 1.87 21.14
C LYS A 29 6.14 1.09 21.24
N ALA A 30 5.80 0.58 22.42
CA ALA A 30 4.55 -0.17 22.61
C ALA A 30 3.30 0.72 22.39
N ALA A 31 3.36 1.99 22.80
CA ALA A 31 2.30 2.95 22.53
C ALA A 31 2.17 3.22 21.02
N ALA A 32 3.29 3.36 20.29
CA ALA A 32 3.28 3.51 18.83
C ALA A 32 2.65 2.29 18.13
N GLU A 33 3.06 1.08 18.51
CA GLU A 33 2.50 -0.18 17.99
C GLU A 33 0.99 -0.27 18.25
N HIS A 34 0.53 0.12 19.44
CA HIS A 34 -0.90 0.19 19.73
C HIS A 34 -1.64 1.19 18.82
N MET A 35 -1.07 2.38 18.58
CA MET A 35 -1.68 3.36 17.68
C MET A 35 -1.69 2.87 16.23
N VAL A 36 -0.65 2.16 15.76
CA VAL A 36 -0.62 1.49 14.45
C VAL A 36 -1.76 0.48 14.34
N MET A 37 -1.90 -0.41 15.33
CA MET A 37 -2.99 -1.40 15.36
C MET A 37 -4.36 -0.72 15.27
N ARG A 38 -4.60 0.35 16.04
CA ARG A 38 -5.83 1.15 15.99
C ARG A 38 -6.02 1.82 14.64
N GLY A 39 -4.95 2.34 14.03
CA GLY A 39 -4.97 2.90 12.69
C GLY A 39 -5.50 1.90 11.66
N TRP A 40 -4.96 0.69 11.67
CA TRP A 40 -5.42 -0.42 10.80
C TRP A 40 -6.87 -0.85 11.08
N GLN A 41 -7.30 -0.89 12.34
CA GLN A 41 -8.69 -1.20 12.68
C GLN A 41 -9.67 -0.20 12.06
N TYR A 42 -9.40 1.10 12.23
CA TYR A 42 -10.24 2.16 11.66
C TYR A 42 -10.19 2.18 10.12
N LEU A 43 -9.03 1.88 9.53
CA LEU A 43 -8.89 1.76 8.08
C LEU A 43 -9.81 0.67 7.52
N ARG A 44 -9.76 -0.54 8.11
CA ARG A 44 -10.63 -1.66 7.71
C ARG A 44 -12.12 -1.38 7.90
N SER A 45 -12.47 -0.54 8.85
CA SER A 45 -13.85 -0.09 9.09
C SER A 45 -14.23 1.14 8.28
N ASN A 46 -13.39 1.57 7.33
CA ASN A 46 -13.59 2.73 6.46
C ASN A 46 -13.74 4.08 7.20
N HIS A 47 -13.20 4.18 8.43
CA HIS A 47 -13.15 5.43 9.19
C HIS A 47 -11.81 6.13 8.91
N LEU A 48 -11.67 6.70 7.71
CA LEU A 48 -10.39 7.16 7.16
C LEU A 48 -9.77 8.30 7.97
N ASP A 49 -10.55 9.27 8.42
CA ASP A 49 -10.03 10.40 9.22
C ASP A 49 -9.49 9.92 10.57
N THR A 50 -10.23 9.04 11.25
CA THR A 50 -9.79 8.49 12.54
C THR A 50 -8.56 7.60 12.36
N SER A 51 -8.52 6.81 11.28
CA SER A 51 -7.35 6.01 10.92
C SER A 51 -6.12 6.89 10.73
N MET A 52 -6.24 7.96 9.92
CA MET A 52 -5.16 8.91 9.68
C MET A 52 -4.67 9.56 10.98
N MET A 53 -5.59 9.93 11.87
CA MET A 53 -5.24 10.47 13.19
C MET A 53 -4.43 9.46 14.01
N ARG A 54 -4.80 8.18 14.03
CA ARG A 54 -4.07 7.15 14.77
C ARG A 54 -2.67 6.90 14.20
N PHE A 55 -2.51 6.87 12.89
CA PHE A 55 -1.19 6.77 12.27
C PHE A 55 -0.33 8.02 12.54
N ASN A 56 -0.91 9.22 12.59
CA ASN A 56 -0.19 10.42 13.01
C ASN A 56 0.27 10.34 14.47
N GLN A 57 -0.57 9.84 15.38
CA GLN A 57 -0.21 9.60 16.79
C GLN A 57 0.92 8.57 16.91
N ALA A 58 0.86 7.48 16.13
CA ALA A 58 1.94 6.51 16.06
C ALA A 58 3.26 7.16 15.60
N TRP A 59 3.18 8.02 14.57
CA TRP A 59 4.34 8.72 14.05
C TRP A 59 5.01 9.66 15.05
N LEU A 60 4.23 10.34 15.91
CA LEU A 60 4.78 11.16 17.01
C LEU A 60 5.58 10.33 18.01
N LEU A 61 5.18 9.09 18.23
CA LEU A 61 5.80 8.18 19.20
C LEU A 61 7.02 7.45 18.58
N ASP A 62 6.93 7.00 17.33
CA ASP A 62 7.99 6.27 16.63
C ASP A 62 7.95 6.56 15.13
N SER A 63 8.66 7.57 14.68
CA SER A 63 8.74 7.94 13.26
C SER A 63 9.56 6.97 12.39
N LEU A 64 10.20 5.96 13.01
CA LEU A 64 11.02 4.96 12.30
C LEU A 64 10.27 3.65 12.04
N ASN A 65 9.01 3.55 12.40
CA ASN A 65 8.19 2.38 12.13
C ASN A 65 7.63 2.43 10.68
N SER A 66 8.02 1.45 9.85
CA SER A 66 7.61 1.36 8.44
C SER A 66 6.10 1.19 8.24
N GLU A 67 5.40 0.53 9.18
CA GLU A 67 3.96 0.29 9.08
C GLU A 67 3.13 1.59 9.14
N ILE A 68 3.67 2.62 9.77
CA ILE A 68 3.01 3.93 9.82
C ILE A 68 2.93 4.55 8.42
N TYR A 69 4.03 4.48 7.67
CA TYR A 69 4.06 4.99 6.29
C TYR A 69 3.21 4.14 5.35
N TRP A 70 3.20 2.82 5.55
CA TRP A 70 2.25 1.94 4.86
C TRP A 70 0.80 2.33 5.17
N GLY A 71 0.46 2.54 6.44
CA GLY A 71 -0.86 2.98 6.87
C GLY A 71 -1.27 4.33 6.28
N PHE A 72 -0.35 5.31 6.20
CA PHE A 72 -0.61 6.57 5.50
C PHE A 72 -0.90 6.36 4.02
N ALA A 73 -0.10 5.52 3.36
CA ALA A 73 -0.24 5.23 1.94
C ALA A 73 -1.60 4.57 1.63
N ASP A 74 -1.96 3.53 2.36
CA ASP A 74 -3.23 2.83 2.19
C ASP A 74 -4.42 3.73 2.47
N ASN A 75 -4.34 4.55 3.52
CA ASN A 75 -5.39 5.49 3.85
C ASN A 75 -5.63 6.49 2.71
N LEU A 76 -4.55 7.05 2.12
CA LEU A 76 -4.63 7.93 0.95
C LEU A 76 -5.18 7.19 -0.27
N GLY A 77 -4.75 5.93 -0.48
CA GLY A 77 -5.27 5.07 -1.54
C GLY A 77 -6.79 4.87 -1.44
N MET A 78 -7.30 4.57 -0.24
CA MET A 78 -8.74 4.44 0.02
C MET A 78 -9.52 5.75 -0.18
N GLN A 79 -8.86 6.91 -0.04
CA GLN A 79 -9.43 8.22 -0.39
C GLN A 79 -9.36 8.50 -1.91
N GLY A 80 -8.82 7.61 -2.74
CA GLY A 80 -8.60 7.84 -4.17
C GLY A 80 -7.39 8.74 -4.49
N LYS A 81 -6.61 9.13 -3.48
CA LYS A 81 -5.42 9.99 -3.59
C LYS A 81 -4.16 9.18 -3.90
N TYR A 82 -4.25 8.36 -4.97
CA TYR A 82 -3.22 7.37 -5.31
C TYR A 82 -1.85 7.99 -5.55
N LYS A 83 -1.77 9.10 -6.26
CA LYS A 83 -0.49 9.77 -6.53
C LYS A 83 0.17 10.29 -5.25
N GLU A 84 -0.64 10.78 -4.31
CA GLU A 84 -0.17 11.27 -3.01
C GLU A 84 0.29 10.12 -2.10
N SER A 85 -0.23 8.90 -2.31
CA SER A 85 0.17 7.72 -1.53
C SER A 85 1.56 7.20 -1.86
N LEU A 86 2.04 7.39 -3.10
CA LEU A 86 3.28 6.80 -3.60
C LEU A 86 4.52 7.11 -2.76
N PRO A 87 4.80 8.36 -2.36
CA PRO A 87 5.97 8.67 -1.53
C PRO A 87 5.97 7.94 -0.17
N PHE A 88 4.78 7.62 0.35
CA PHE A 88 4.65 6.88 1.61
C PHE A 88 4.93 5.40 1.42
N PHE A 89 4.45 4.78 0.33
CA PHE A 89 4.85 3.42 -0.03
C PHE A 89 6.36 3.32 -0.22
N GLU A 90 6.97 4.23 -0.98
CA GLU A 90 8.42 4.26 -1.20
C GLU A 90 9.19 4.34 0.12
N ARG A 91 8.75 5.20 1.05
CA ARG A 91 9.38 5.31 2.36
C ARG A 91 9.20 4.05 3.19
N SER A 92 8.01 3.46 3.21
CA SER A 92 7.75 2.20 3.90
C SER A 92 8.62 1.06 3.36
N LEU A 93 8.70 0.92 2.03
CA LEU A 93 9.50 -0.10 1.35
C LEU A 93 11.01 0.10 1.55
N LYS A 94 11.48 1.36 1.62
CA LYS A 94 12.88 1.64 1.96
C LYS A 94 13.25 1.14 3.36
N MET A 95 12.31 1.18 4.29
CA MET A 95 12.51 0.73 5.68
C MET A 95 12.28 -0.77 5.85
N ASN A 96 11.33 -1.34 5.11
CA ASN A 96 10.97 -2.76 5.17
C ASN A 96 10.78 -3.34 3.74
N PRO A 97 11.84 -3.60 2.99
CA PRO A 97 11.77 -4.09 1.62
C PRO A 97 11.26 -5.54 1.49
N ASN A 98 11.27 -6.30 2.59
CA ASN A 98 10.92 -7.73 2.59
C ASN A 98 9.44 -7.99 2.93
N ASN A 99 8.58 -6.98 2.89
CA ASN A 99 7.15 -7.15 3.08
C ASN A 99 6.42 -7.16 1.72
N ALA A 100 6.04 -8.35 1.24
CA ALA A 100 5.37 -8.53 -0.05
C ALA A 100 4.05 -7.76 -0.16
N ARG A 101 3.32 -7.58 0.96
CA ARG A 101 2.03 -6.86 0.96
C ARG A 101 2.20 -5.37 0.65
N ILE A 102 3.26 -4.73 1.18
CA ILE A 102 3.53 -3.32 0.87
C ILE A 102 3.81 -3.16 -0.62
N TRP A 103 4.55 -4.09 -1.24
CA TRP A 103 4.79 -4.10 -2.68
C TRP A 103 3.50 -4.27 -3.49
N GLN A 104 2.59 -5.15 -3.04
CA GLN A 104 1.28 -5.34 -3.69
C GLN A 104 0.43 -4.07 -3.62
N ASP A 105 0.33 -3.44 -2.45
CA ASP A 105 -0.50 -2.25 -2.25
C ASP A 105 0.07 -1.05 -3.00
N ALA A 106 1.41 -0.91 -3.03
CA ALA A 106 2.11 0.05 -3.88
C ALA A 106 1.78 -0.16 -5.37
N SER A 107 1.82 -1.43 -5.84
CA SER A 107 1.44 -1.77 -7.22
C SER A 107 0.01 -1.35 -7.54
N THR A 108 -0.93 -1.55 -6.61
CA THR A 108 -2.32 -1.12 -6.78
C THR A 108 -2.41 0.40 -6.94
N SER A 109 -1.70 1.16 -6.13
CA SER A 109 -1.67 2.62 -6.25
C SER A 109 -1.01 3.09 -7.55
N TYR A 110 0.12 2.50 -7.95
CA TYR A 110 0.74 2.77 -9.25
C TYR A 110 -0.22 2.46 -10.42
N GLY A 111 -0.92 1.32 -10.38
CA GLY A 111 -1.90 0.95 -11.39
C GLY A 111 -3.05 1.95 -11.50
N ASN A 112 -3.56 2.45 -10.38
CA ASN A 112 -4.59 3.48 -10.36
C ASN A 112 -4.09 4.82 -10.90
N VAL A 113 -2.86 5.24 -10.58
CA VAL A 113 -2.25 6.44 -11.17
C VAL A 113 -2.08 6.28 -12.69
N PHE A 114 -1.67 5.11 -13.17
CA PHE A 114 -1.67 4.80 -14.61
C PHE A 114 -3.06 4.95 -15.20
N GLY A 115 -4.09 4.38 -14.57
CA GLY A 115 -5.48 4.52 -15.02
C GLY A 115 -5.94 5.98 -15.16
N GLN A 116 -5.50 6.86 -14.25
CA GLN A 116 -5.82 8.28 -14.27
C GLN A 116 -5.02 9.09 -15.28
N THR A 117 -3.74 8.73 -15.52
CA THR A 117 -2.79 9.57 -16.28
C THR A 117 -2.42 9.00 -17.64
N GLN A 118 -2.61 7.71 -17.85
CA GLN A 118 -2.13 6.93 -19.01
C GLN A 118 -0.60 7.00 -19.20
N ASP A 119 0.14 7.46 -18.18
CA ASP A 119 1.60 7.52 -18.21
C ASP A 119 2.18 6.12 -17.90
N LYS A 120 2.80 5.51 -18.92
CA LYS A 120 3.32 4.13 -18.86
C LYS A 120 4.32 3.88 -17.75
N LYS A 121 5.05 4.91 -17.29
CA LYS A 121 5.99 4.75 -16.17
C LYS A 121 5.33 4.21 -14.91
N TYR A 122 4.05 4.54 -14.66
CA TYR A 122 3.31 4.02 -13.51
C TYR A 122 2.88 2.57 -13.70
N LEU A 123 2.58 2.17 -14.94
CA LEU A 123 2.31 0.76 -15.24
C LEU A 123 3.58 -0.10 -15.10
N ASP A 124 4.74 0.42 -15.56
CA ASP A 124 6.04 -0.22 -15.35
C ASP A 124 6.32 -0.39 -13.85
N ALA A 125 6.15 0.67 -13.06
CA ALA A 125 6.35 0.63 -11.62
C ALA A 125 5.40 -0.37 -10.92
N ALA A 126 4.14 -0.47 -11.36
CA ALA A 126 3.18 -1.44 -10.84
C ALA A 126 3.64 -2.89 -11.10
N ILE A 127 4.08 -3.17 -12.33
CA ILE A 127 4.58 -4.50 -12.72
C ILE A 127 5.85 -4.85 -11.94
N ASP A 128 6.77 -3.91 -11.78
CA ASP A 128 8.01 -4.15 -11.05
C ASP A 128 7.76 -4.37 -9.55
N ALA A 129 6.83 -3.63 -8.95
CA ALA A 129 6.40 -3.86 -7.57
C ALA A 129 5.83 -5.28 -7.38
N LEU A 130 4.98 -5.76 -8.30
CA LEU A 130 4.46 -7.14 -8.25
C LEU A 130 5.56 -8.18 -8.40
N LYS A 131 6.56 -7.96 -9.26
CA LYS A 131 7.71 -8.86 -9.38
C LYS A 131 8.52 -8.93 -8.08
N HIS A 132 8.64 -7.81 -7.33
CA HIS A 132 9.25 -7.83 -6.01
C HIS A 132 8.41 -8.62 -5.00
N ALA A 133 7.09 -8.43 -4.99
CA ALA A 133 6.19 -9.21 -4.13
C ALA A 133 6.32 -10.71 -4.39
N ILE A 134 6.37 -11.14 -5.67
CA ILE A 134 6.56 -12.56 -6.07
C ILE A 134 7.90 -13.12 -5.60
N LYS A 135 8.98 -12.34 -5.63
CA LYS A 135 10.29 -12.82 -5.13
C LYS A 135 10.26 -13.13 -3.63
N ILE A 136 9.43 -12.42 -2.88
CA ILE A 136 9.30 -12.58 -1.43
C ILE A 136 8.29 -13.70 -1.10
N ASP A 137 7.15 -13.72 -1.78
CA ASP A 137 6.07 -14.68 -1.58
C ASP A 137 5.59 -15.24 -2.95
N PRO A 138 6.27 -16.28 -3.48
CA PRO A 138 6.01 -16.79 -4.83
C PRO A 138 4.71 -17.61 -4.96
N ASN A 139 4.05 -17.94 -3.86
CA ASN A 139 2.87 -18.79 -3.87
C ASN A 139 1.54 -18.01 -3.80
N ASN A 140 1.59 -16.69 -3.80
CA ASN A 140 0.39 -15.87 -3.73
C ASN A 140 -0.20 -15.63 -5.15
N PRO A 141 -1.38 -16.20 -5.46
CA PRO A 141 -1.99 -16.10 -6.79
C PRO A 141 -2.38 -14.67 -7.17
N GLN A 142 -2.64 -13.80 -6.19
CA GLN A 142 -3.08 -12.41 -6.44
C GLN A 142 -2.01 -11.61 -7.20
N TYR A 143 -0.72 -11.86 -6.94
CA TYR A 143 0.36 -11.15 -7.61
C TYR A 143 0.42 -11.51 -9.12
N TYR A 144 0.24 -12.78 -9.44
CA TYR A 144 0.23 -13.25 -10.83
C TYR A 144 -1.03 -12.80 -11.58
N GLY A 145 -2.19 -12.81 -10.91
CA GLY A 145 -3.44 -12.26 -11.45
C GLY A 145 -3.34 -10.78 -11.76
N ALA A 146 -2.71 -10.01 -10.88
CA ALA A 146 -2.43 -8.59 -11.10
C ALA A 146 -1.43 -8.36 -12.25
N LEU A 147 -0.37 -9.20 -12.37
CA LEU A 147 0.55 -9.15 -13.53
C LEU A 147 -0.17 -9.49 -14.84
N THR A 148 -1.07 -10.47 -14.85
CA THR A 148 -1.90 -10.78 -16.01
C THR A 148 -2.64 -9.54 -16.49
N THR A 149 -3.25 -8.81 -15.56
CA THR A 149 -3.95 -7.55 -15.83
C THR A 149 -2.97 -6.48 -16.35
N GLY A 150 -1.86 -6.25 -15.67
CA GLY A 150 -0.84 -5.27 -16.08
C GLY A 150 -0.34 -5.50 -17.50
N TYR A 151 0.05 -6.72 -17.83
CA TYR A 151 0.53 -7.05 -19.19
C TYR A 151 -0.58 -6.98 -20.26
N SER A 152 -1.85 -7.18 -19.89
CA SER A 152 -2.95 -6.98 -20.81
C SER A 152 -3.10 -5.51 -21.25
N TYR A 153 -2.84 -4.56 -20.36
CA TYR A 153 -2.81 -3.12 -20.69
C TYR A 153 -1.66 -2.74 -21.63
N TYR A 154 -0.54 -3.47 -21.58
CA TYR A 154 0.53 -3.33 -22.57
C TYR A 154 0.25 -3.99 -23.92
N MET A 155 -0.89 -4.64 -24.09
CA MET A 155 -1.18 -5.49 -25.27
C MET A 155 -0.16 -6.64 -25.46
N GLN A 156 0.60 -6.96 -24.40
CA GLN A 156 1.58 -8.07 -24.40
C GLN A 156 0.87 -9.39 -24.05
N LYS A 157 0.09 -9.89 -25.02
CA LYS A 157 -0.79 -11.06 -24.83
C LYS A 157 -0.05 -12.30 -24.35
N ASP A 158 1.15 -12.55 -24.86
CA ASP A 158 1.93 -13.74 -24.48
C ASP A 158 2.38 -13.68 -23.03
N SER A 159 2.87 -12.52 -22.57
CA SER A 159 3.21 -12.31 -21.16
C SER A 159 1.96 -12.42 -20.28
N ALA A 160 0.84 -11.81 -20.67
CA ALA A 160 -0.40 -11.90 -19.95
C ALA A 160 -0.90 -13.36 -19.83
N ARG A 161 -0.88 -14.14 -20.92
CA ARG A 161 -1.25 -15.57 -20.92
C ARG A 161 -0.31 -16.41 -20.07
N LYS A 162 1.00 -16.13 -20.11
CA LYS A 162 1.98 -16.81 -19.24
C LYS A 162 1.62 -16.66 -17.78
N TYR A 163 1.36 -15.43 -17.31
CA TYR A 163 1.01 -15.18 -15.92
C TYR A 163 -0.39 -15.71 -15.57
N MET A 164 -1.34 -15.65 -16.49
CA MET A 164 -2.65 -16.28 -16.33
C MET A 164 -2.52 -17.79 -16.08
N ALA A 165 -1.69 -18.49 -16.85
CA ALA A 165 -1.45 -19.91 -16.66
C ALA A 165 -0.79 -20.28 -15.32
N ILE A 166 0.04 -19.40 -14.78
CA ILE A 166 0.60 -19.56 -13.43
C ILE A 166 -0.50 -19.34 -12.38
N THR A 167 -1.30 -18.28 -12.55
CA THR A 167 -2.42 -17.99 -11.64
C THR A 167 -3.40 -19.15 -11.58
N ASP A 168 -3.74 -19.74 -12.74
CA ASP A 168 -4.69 -20.86 -12.85
C ASP A 168 -4.25 -22.12 -12.10
N LYS A 169 -2.95 -22.31 -11.95
CA LYS A 169 -2.40 -23.44 -11.13
C LYS A 169 -2.49 -23.17 -9.62
N LEU A 170 -2.47 -21.92 -9.21
CA LEU A 170 -2.51 -21.51 -7.81
C LEU A 170 -3.95 -21.25 -7.34
N ASP A 171 -4.66 -20.38 -8.04
CA ASP A 171 -6.08 -20.05 -7.85
C ASP A 171 -6.64 -19.42 -9.13
N PRO A 172 -7.47 -20.13 -9.92
CA PRO A 172 -8.05 -19.60 -11.15
C PRO A 172 -8.97 -18.38 -10.92
N ASN A 173 -9.47 -18.18 -9.70
CA ASN A 173 -10.33 -17.02 -9.37
C ASN A 173 -9.55 -15.73 -9.18
N ALA A 174 -8.23 -15.79 -9.04
CA ALA A 174 -7.40 -14.60 -8.86
C ALA A 174 -7.16 -13.79 -10.14
N VAL A 175 -7.52 -14.30 -11.32
CA VAL A 175 -7.50 -13.54 -12.58
C VAL A 175 -8.80 -12.76 -12.75
N ASN A 176 -8.68 -11.46 -13.03
CA ASN A 176 -9.85 -10.63 -13.37
C ASN A 176 -10.67 -11.27 -14.50
N PRO A 177 -11.99 -11.52 -14.32
CA PRO A 177 -12.82 -12.24 -15.30
C PRO A 177 -12.88 -11.55 -16.67
N GLN A 178 -12.86 -10.22 -16.72
CA GLN A 178 -12.89 -9.47 -17.98
C GLN A 178 -11.57 -9.63 -18.74
N VAL A 179 -10.44 -9.57 -18.05
CA VAL A 179 -9.11 -9.81 -18.62
C VAL A 179 -9.00 -11.24 -19.14
N ARG A 180 -9.46 -12.21 -18.37
CA ARG A 180 -9.52 -13.62 -18.77
C ARG A 180 -10.32 -13.79 -20.07
N LYS A 181 -11.53 -13.25 -20.12
CA LYS A 181 -12.39 -13.31 -21.32
C LYS A 181 -11.69 -12.71 -22.54
N MET A 182 -11.08 -11.55 -22.38
CA MET A 182 -10.33 -10.87 -23.45
C MET A 182 -9.17 -11.73 -23.97
N LEU A 183 -8.38 -12.34 -23.09
CA LEU A 183 -7.21 -13.13 -23.46
C LEU A 183 -7.58 -14.46 -24.14
N ILE A 184 -8.73 -15.05 -23.82
CA ILE A 184 -9.24 -16.29 -24.45
C ILE A 184 -9.86 -15.99 -25.81
N SER A 185 -10.64 -14.91 -25.94
CA SER A 185 -11.34 -14.55 -27.18
C SER A 185 -10.44 -13.94 -28.26
N SER A 186 -9.24 -13.52 -27.91
CA SER A 186 -8.29 -12.89 -28.84
C SER A 186 -7.28 -13.92 -29.40
N LYS A 187 -7.80 -15.00 -30.01
CA LYS A 187 -6.97 -15.94 -30.81
C LYS A 187 -6.36 -15.27 -32.03
#